data_14468d7329446cceeb42781075d1773a
#
_entry.id   14468d7329446cceeb42781075d1773a
#
_cell.length_a   1.000
_cell.length_b   1.000
_cell.length_c   1.000
_cell.angle_alpha   90.00
_cell.angle_beta   90.00
_cell.angle_gamma   90.00
#
_symmetry.space_group_name_H-M   'P 1'
#
loop_
_entity.id
_entity.type
_entity.pdbx_description
1 polymer ?
#
loop_
_entity_poly.entity_id
_entity_poly.type
_entity_poly.pdbx_seq_one_letter_code
_entity_poly.pdbx_strand_id
1 'polypeptide(L)'
;MRDKFFQLLLTTAIIFTQQSNLKAQEALKLSLTSCREMALSQSESLQQAEYKYQQSRLDKQIASSAFLPKFEASATGTYVFPDIDMMGMELRMRGTYMAGITLTQPLYTGGKIMTGKKLSKLGESIAAEQKRMTMMDVLVETDNAYWTLIAVRQKVAMLESYKEQMDSLFAQVKTAVEAGLGTENELLRAEASRSDILYQMQKAKNGEDLCRMSLCRITGLDSSTELELTDTTIYVKEPGLLTADINERPEFNLLKHQVNVTQQQIQMSRADMLPTIGLVAGYTYYGNIKLNSLVDAGNGTMMPYSQEFRDGLGAVMLSVKIPIFEWGANLKKVKKAKLDFKNAELELSRNSRLMNLEAQSALKNIYDGYQLIQTAEIGLKQAEENLRVTNNKYNVSMALLTDLLDAQSQWKQAKSNLIEAQTQYKIYETNYLRAIGKLDPTSSPNANNNLFLTE
;
A
#
# COMPACT_ATOMS: atom_id res chain seq x y z
N MET A 1 26.45 -58.18 17.26
CA MET A 1 26.72 -56.89 16.56
C MET A 1 26.27 -56.89 15.09
N ARG A 2 26.12 -58.03 14.45
CA ARG A 2 25.75 -58.16 13.03
C ARG A 2 24.28 -57.86 12.75
N ASP A 3 23.38 -58.16 13.67
CA ASP A 3 21.93 -57.97 13.47
C ASP A 3 21.44 -56.54 13.69
N LYS A 4 22.15 -55.75 14.52
CA LYS A 4 21.84 -54.32 14.68
C LYS A 4 22.28 -53.46 13.48
N PHE A 5 23.29 -53.92 12.74
CA PHE A 5 23.76 -53.23 11.55
C PHE A 5 22.82 -53.47 10.34
N PHE A 6 22.18 -54.63 10.29
CA PHE A 6 21.21 -54.97 9.26
C PHE A 6 19.86 -54.27 9.47
N GLN A 7 19.44 -54.07 10.71
CA GLN A 7 18.25 -53.27 11.02
C GLN A 7 18.45 -51.77 10.75
N LEU A 8 19.66 -51.27 10.98
CA LEU A 8 19.98 -49.84 10.65
C LEU A 8 20.03 -49.59 9.14
N LEU A 9 20.46 -50.57 8.34
CA LEU A 9 20.46 -50.48 6.88
C LEU A 9 19.08 -50.64 6.26
N LEU A 10 18.17 -51.40 6.91
CA LEU A 10 16.78 -51.55 6.47
C LEU A 10 15.94 -50.30 6.79
N THR A 11 16.21 -49.63 7.92
CA THR A 11 15.53 -48.36 8.29
C THR A 11 16.00 -47.17 7.45
N THR A 12 17.27 -47.14 7.04
CA THR A 12 17.77 -46.12 6.11
C THR A 12 17.28 -46.32 4.66
N ALA A 13 17.04 -47.55 4.23
CA ALA A 13 16.45 -47.81 2.90
C ALA A 13 14.96 -47.47 2.83
N ILE A 14 14.20 -47.56 3.96
CA ILE A 14 12.79 -47.15 4.00
C ILE A 14 12.61 -45.64 4.04
N ILE A 15 13.58 -44.88 4.54
CA ILE A 15 13.54 -43.39 4.55
C ILE A 15 13.88 -42.81 3.17
N PHE A 16 14.58 -43.56 2.31
CA PHE A 16 14.93 -43.08 0.97
C PHE A 16 13.89 -43.39 -0.12
N THR A 17 12.80 -44.12 0.21
CA THR A 17 11.67 -44.35 -0.68
C THR A 17 10.44 -43.46 -0.39
N GLN A 18 10.57 -42.38 0.36
CA GLN A 18 9.68 -41.24 0.16
C GLN A 18 10.06 -40.59 -1.17
N GLN A 19 9.73 -41.29 -2.25
CA GLN A 19 9.59 -40.70 -3.55
C GLN A 19 8.78 -39.43 -3.39
N SER A 20 9.43 -38.33 -3.65
CA SER A 20 8.80 -37.13 -4.13
C SER A 20 7.74 -37.58 -5.17
N ASN A 21 6.49 -37.67 -4.74
CA ASN A 21 5.37 -37.53 -5.64
C ASN A 21 5.54 -36.12 -6.22
N LEU A 22 6.24 -36.00 -7.32
CA LEU A 22 6.03 -34.97 -8.31
C LEU A 22 4.57 -35.16 -8.76
N LYS A 23 3.61 -34.74 -7.94
CA LYS A 23 2.31 -34.38 -8.45
C LYS A 23 2.63 -33.36 -9.54
N ALA A 24 2.36 -33.71 -10.79
CA ALA A 24 2.19 -32.70 -11.82
C ALA A 24 1.30 -31.64 -11.14
N GLN A 25 1.87 -30.44 -10.94
CA GLN A 25 1.20 -29.39 -10.21
C GLN A 25 0.02 -29.04 -11.11
N GLU A 26 -1.20 -29.49 -10.72
CA GLU A 26 -2.41 -29.16 -11.44
C GLU A 26 -2.43 -27.63 -11.56
N ALA A 27 -2.60 -27.14 -12.79
CA ALA A 27 -2.62 -25.71 -13.05
C ALA A 27 -3.70 -25.08 -12.15
N LEU A 28 -3.29 -24.12 -11.34
CA LEU A 28 -4.18 -23.47 -10.39
C LEU A 28 -5.16 -22.56 -11.14
N LYS A 29 -6.47 -22.91 -11.09
CA LYS A 29 -7.52 -22.10 -11.71
C LYS A 29 -7.79 -20.85 -10.88
N LEU A 30 -7.54 -19.68 -11.47
CA LEU A 30 -7.72 -18.39 -10.81
C LEU A 30 -8.70 -17.51 -11.58
N SER A 31 -9.68 -16.97 -10.85
CA SER A 31 -10.53 -15.88 -11.30
C SER A 31 -9.93 -14.53 -10.87
N LEU A 32 -10.37 -13.42 -11.49
CA LEU A 32 -9.98 -12.08 -11.06
C LEU A 32 -10.27 -11.86 -9.57
N THR A 33 -11.44 -12.30 -9.08
CA THR A 33 -11.82 -12.18 -7.66
C THR A 33 -10.86 -12.95 -6.74
N SER A 34 -10.52 -14.20 -7.11
CA SER A 34 -9.55 -15.00 -6.33
C SER A 34 -8.17 -14.36 -6.33
N CYS A 35 -7.71 -13.81 -7.46
CA CYS A 35 -6.43 -13.08 -7.53
C CYS A 35 -6.44 -11.85 -6.62
N ARG A 36 -7.52 -11.07 -6.59
CA ARG A 36 -7.67 -9.92 -5.70
C ARG A 36 -7.63 -10.30 -4.23
N GLU A 37 -8.37 -11.35 -3.82
CA GLU A 37 -8.38 -11.85 -2.45
C GLU A 37 -6.98 -12.32 -2.01
N MET A 38 -6.30 -13.09 -2.87
CA MET A 38 -4.93 -13.53 -2.59
C MET A 38 -3.97 -12.35 -2.51
N ALA A 39 -4.02 -11.40 -3.44
CA ALA A 39 -3.16 -10.21 -3.44
C ALA A 39 -3.37 -9.36 -2.17
N LEU A 40 -4.61 -9.16 -1.73
CA LEU A 40 -4.90 -8.43 -0.50
C LEU A 40 -4.41 -9.16 0.75
N SER A 41 -4.47 -10.49 0.77
CA SER A 41 -3.99 -11.28 1.92
C SER A 41 -2.47 -11.34 2.03
N GLN A 42 -1.76 -11.25 0.90
CA GLN A 42 -0.30 -11.40 0.82
C GLN A 42 0.45 -10.06 0.73
N SER A 43 -0.26 -8.97 0.43
CA SER A 43 0.37 -7.65 0.24
C SER A 43 1.02 -7.12 1.51
N GLU A 44 2.36 -6.99 1.52
CA GLU A 44 3.12 -6.38 2.61
C GLU A 44 2.76 -4.89 2.77
N SER A 45 2.48 -4.19 1.68
CA SER A 45 2.08 -2.78 1.72
C SER A 45 0.74 -2.59 2.44
N LEU A 46 -0.21 -3.50 2.23
CA LEU A 46 -1.50 -3.47 2.93
C LEU A 46 -1.35 -3.87 4.40
N GLN A 47 -0.50 -4.85 4.73
CA GLN A 47 -0.18 -5.21 6.11
C GLN A 47 0.49 -4.05 6.84
N GLN A 48 1.44 -3.34 6.22
CA GLN A 48 2.04 -2.13 6.78
C GLN A 48 1.00 -1.03 7.02
N ALA A 49 0.06 -0.83 6.09
CA ALA A 49 -1.03 0.13 6.26
C ALA A 49 -1.97 -0.27 7.40
N GLU A 50 -2.26 -1.56 7.58
CA GLU A 50 -3.00 -2.09 8.72
C GLU A 50 -2.29 -1.82 10.05
N TYR A 51 -0.98 -2.09 10.13
CA TYR A 51 -0.21 -1.78 11.34
C TYR A 51 -0.19 -0.29 11.67
N LYS A 52 -0.07 0.59 10.66
CA LYS A 52 -0.19 2.04 10.86
C LYS A 52 -1.59 2.44 11.37
N TYR A 53 -2.64 1.81 10.86
CA TYR A 53 -3.99 2.02 11.38
C TYR A 53 -4.11 1.56 12.83
N GLN A 54 -3.58 0.39 13.19
CA GLN A 54 -3.57 -0.09 14.58
C GLN A 54 -2.75 0.83 15.49
N GLN A 55 -1.58 1.32 15.04
CA GLN A 55 -0.79 2.31 15.78
C GLN A 55 -1.61 3.58 16.06
N SER A 56 -2.33 4.10 15.07
CA SER A 56 -3.17 5.29 15.26
C SER A 56 -4.32 5.08 16.24
N ARG A 57 -4.85 3.85 16.35
CA ARG A 57 -5.82 3.47 17.40
C ARG A 57 -5.19 3.47 18.78
N LEU A 58 -3.95 3.00 18.91
CA LEU A 58 -3.19 3.06 20.17
C LEU A 58 -2.87 4.51 20.54
N ASP A 59 -2.47 5.34 19.57
CA ASP A 59 -2.23 6.78 19.81
C ASP A 59 -3.48 7.49 20.36
N LYS A 60 -4.68 7.12 19.88
CA LYS A 60 -5.94 7.62 20.41
C LYS A 60 -6.18 7.16 21.87
N GLN A 61 -5.79 5.93 22.22
CA GLN A 61 -5.86 5.43 23.60
C GLN A 61 -4.84 6.16 24.49
N ILE A 62 -3.61 6.33 24.01
CA ILE A 62 -2.54 7.09 24.66
C ILE A 62 -2.99 8.54 24.91
N ALA A 63 -3.57 9.21 23.91
CA ALA A 63 -4.12 10.55 24.07
C ALA A 63 -5.25 10.62 25.11
N SER A 64 -6.03 9.54 25.24
CA SER A 64 -7.07 9.44 26.26
C SER A 64 -6.51 9.21 27.67
N SER A 65 -5.38 8.51 27.81
CA SER A 65 -4.71 8.29 29.10
C SER A 65 -4.16 9.59 29.72
N ALA A 66 -3.95 10.62 28.89
CA ALA A 66 -3.51 11.95 29.38
C ALA A 66 -4.54 12.64 30.33
N PHE A 67 -5.78 12.14 30.39
CA PHE A 67 -6.77 12.58 31.39
C PHE A 67 -6.60 11.92 32.75
N LEU A 68 -5.86 10.81 32.83
CA LEU A 68 -5.71 10.02 34.04
C LEU A 68 -4.51 10.48 34.88
N PRO A 69 -4.51 10.21 36.20
CA PRO A 69 -3.34 10.47 37.02
C PRO A 69 -2.16 9.62 36.63
N LYS A 70 -0.97 10.22 36.65
CA LYS A 70 0.31 9.51 36.44
C LYS A 70 0.95 9.22 37.79
N PHE A 71 1.41 7.98 37.96
CA PHE A 71 2.19 7.54 39.11
C PHE A 71 3.62 7.34 38.70
N GLU A 72 4.54 7.99 39.38
CA GLU A 72 5.97 7.87 39.13
C GLU A 72 6.70 7.55 40.43
N ALA A 73 7.56 6.55 40.41
CA ALA A 73 8.47 6.24 41.51
C ALA A 73 9.88 6.70 41.10
N SER A 74 10.56 7.39 42.02
CA SER A 74 11.91 7.87 41.83
C SER A 74 12.80 7.53 43.02
N ALA A 75 14.06 7.22 42.74
CA ALA A 75 15.11 7.08 43.77
C ALA A 75 16.33 7.81 43.29
N THR A 76 16.93 8.64 44.18
CA THR A 76 18.11 9.42 43.89
C THR A 76 19.12 9.26 45.03
N GLY A 77 20.35 8.93 44.70
CA GLY A 77 21.48 8.96 45.63
C GLY A 77 22.37 10.16 45.30
N THR A 78 22.75 10.91 46.32
CA THR A 78 23.59 12.12 46.15
C THR A 78 24.81 12.03 47.04
N TYR A 79 25.96 12.36 46.49
CA TYR A 79 27.21 12.48 47.24
C TYR A 79 27.76 13.90 47.03
N VAL A 80 27.78 14.70 48.12
CA VAL A 80 28.26 16.08 48.10
C VAL A 80 29.60 16.14 48.83
N PHE A 81 30.61 16.78 48.21
CA PHE A 81 31.90 17.04 48.80
C PHE A 81 32.44 18.39 48.25
N PRO A 82 33.17 19.17 49.08
CA PRO A 82 33.36 18.96 50.53
C PRO A 82 32.08 19.12 51.32
N ASP A 83 32.11 18.79 52.60
CA ASP A 83 31.00 19.02 53.50
C ASP A 83 30.70 20.54 53.58
N ILE A 84 29.46 20.93 53.76
CA ILE A 84 29.02 22.33 53.70
C ILE A 84 29.06 22.91 55.13
N ASP A 85 29.86 23.94 55.33
CA ASP A 85 29.93 24.69 56.58
C ASP A 85 28.80 25.76 56.60
N MET A 86 27.94 25.69 57.60
CA MET A 86 26.83 26.63 57.82
C MET A 86 26.95 27.22 59.24
N MET A 87 27.58 28.39 59.45
CA MET A 87 27.67 29.08 60.70
C MET A 87 28.26 28.25 61.85
N GLY A 88 29.31 27.47 61.56
CA GLY A 88 29.96 26.60 62.56
C GLY A 88 29.29 25.23 62.74
N MET A 89 28.31 24.92 61.91
CA MET A 89 27.71 23.58 61.78
C MET A 89 28.10 22.97 60.46
N GLU A 90 28.59 21.76 60.49
CA GLU A 90 29.00 21.00 59.27
C GLU A 90 27.83 20.15 58.80
N LEU A 91 27.25 20.48 57.62
CA LEU A 91 26.23 19.69 56.96
C LEU A 91 26.91 18.64 56.05
N ARG A 92 26.77 17.39 56.42
CA ARG A 92 27.35 16.26 55.71
C ARG A 92 26.26 15.55 54.90
N MET A 93 26.42 15.55 53.57
CA MET A 93 25.49 14.91 52.61
C MET A 93 26.19 13.85 51.75
N ARG A 94 27.03 13.02 52.41
CA ARG A 94 27.79 11.95 51.74
C ARG A 94 26.94 10.66 51.69
N GLY A 95 26.45 10.29 50.47
CA GLY A 95 25.56 9.13 50.26
C GLY A 95 24.13 9.36 50.76
N THR A 96 23.66 10.60 50.67
CA THR A 96 22.25 10.92 50.93
C THR A 96 21.39 10.20 49.90
N TYR A 97 20.30 9.58 50.33
CA TYR A 97 19.33 8.93 49.46
C TYR A 97 17.93 9.57 49.67
N MET A 98 17.23 9.61 48.54
CA MET A 98 15.83 10.04 48.48
C MET A 98 15.08 9.01 47.60
N ALA A 99 13.98 8.48 48.12
CA ALA A 99 13.07 7.61 47.36
C ALA A 99 11.64 8.03 47.58
N GLY A 100 10.86 8.11 46.52
CA GLY A 100 9.49 8.59 46.63
C GLY A 100 8.57 8.12 45.54
N ILE A 101 7.28 8.29 45.78
CA ILE A 101 6.20 8.08 44.82
C ILE A 101 5.48 9.40 44.64
N THR A 102 5.27 9.79 43.38
CA THR A 102 4.58 11.02 42.99
C THR A 102 3.37 10.70 42.13
N LEU A 103 2.22 11.24 42.45
CA LEU A 103 1.00 11.24 41.63
C LEU A 103 0.86 12.64 41.03
N THR A 104 0.72 12.71 39.73
CA THR A 104 0.47 13.96 38.99
C THR A 104 -0.85 13.84 38.22
N GLN A 105 -1.82 14.71 38.55
CA GLN A 105 -3.12 14.78 37.89
C GLN A 105 -3.31 16.15 37.24
N PRO A 106 -3.35 16.26 35.89
CA PRO A 106 -3.79 17.49 35.25
C PRO A 106 -5.29 17.69 35.46
N LEU A 107 -5.68 18.82 36.06
CA LEU A 107 -7.07 19.19 36.24
C LEU A 107 -7.60 20.06 35.12
N TYR A 108 -6.74 21.00 34.66
CA TYR A 108 -7.03 21.84 33.50
C TYR A 108 -5.74 22.21 32.78
N THR A 109 -5.72 22.08 31.44
CA THR A 109 -4.56 22.33 30.60
C THR A 109 -4.84 23.30 29.44
N GLY A 110 -5.76 24.26 29.66
CA GLY A 110 -6.16 25.18 28.59
C GLY A 110 -6.90 24.48 27.42
N GLY A 111 -7.38 23.24 27.60
CA GLY A 111 -8.00 22.43 26.55
C GLY A 111 -7.03 21.59 25.72
N LYS A 112 -5.70 21.59 26.04
CA LYS A 112 -4.68 20.81 25.29
C LYS A 112 -5.00 19.33 25.21
N ILE A 113 -5.35 18.70 26.35
CA ILE A 113 -5.63 17.26 26.42
C ILE A 113 -6.88 16.92 25.57
N MET A 114 -7.92 17.74 25.65
CA MET A 114 -9.13 17.57 24.84
C MET A 114 -8.82 17.72 23.34
N THR A 115 -8.05 18.73 22.98
CA THR A 115 -7.63 18.95 21.57
C THR A 115 -6.71 17.85 21.08
N GLY A 116 -5.77 17.37 21.91
CA GLY A 116 -4.92 16.21 21.64
C GLY A 116 -5.73 14.96 21.34
N LYS A 117 -6.78 14.67 22.12
CA LYS A 117 -7.71 13.57 21.86
C LYS A 117 -8.47 13.73 20.54
N LYS A 118 -8.88 14.95 20.18
CA LYS A 118 -9.50 15.22 18.86
C LYS A 118 -8.51 15.01 17.71
N LEU A 119 -7.27 15.47 17.88
CA LEU A 119 -6.21 15.27 16.88
C LEU A 119 -5.89 13.79 16.68
N SER A 120 -5.78 13.00 17.74
CA SER A 120 -5.53 11.57 17.62
C SER A 120 -6.71 10.80 16.98
N LYS A 121 -7.95 11.24 17.21
CA LYS A 121 -9.12 10.71 16.50
C LYS A 121 -9.08 11.03 14.99
N LEU A 122 -8.67 12.23 14.61
CA LEU A 122 -8.47 12.60 13.21
C LEU A 122 -7.32 11.80 12.59
N GLY A 123 -6.23 11.56 13.34
CA GLY A 123 -5.13 10.69 12.93
C GLY A 123 -5.60 9.26 12.63
N GLU A 124 -6.48 8.69 13.46
CA GLU A 124 -7.09 7.38 13.20
C GLU A 124 -7.90 7.40 11.88
N SER A 125 -8.69 8.45 11.64
CA SER A 125 -9.47 8.59 10.40
C SER A 125 -8.56 8.72 9.18
N ILE A 126 -7.47 9.47 9.26
CA ILE A 126 -6.47 9.60 8.20
C ILE A 126 -5.81 8.24 7.90
N ALA A 127 -5.40 7.50 8.94
CA ALA A 127 -4.80 6.18 8.78
C ALA A 127 -5.78 5.17 8.14
N ALA A 128 -7.07 5.26 8.46
CA ALA A 128 -8.11 4.44 7.84
C ALA A 128 -8.25 4.72 6.34
N GLU A 129 -8.26 5.99 5.92
CA GLU A 129 -8.32 6.36 4.51
C GLU A 129 -7.02 5.99 3.76
N GLN A 130 -5.85 6.11 4.40
CA GLN A 130 -4.57 5.65 3.83
C GLN A 130 -4.55 4.14 3.60
N LYS A 131 -5.08 3.35 4.55
CA LYS A 131 -5.24 1.90 4.38
C LYS A 131 -6.16 1.59 3.19
N ARG A 132 -7.28 2.30 3.07
CA ARG A 132 -8.22 2.15 1.96
C ARG A 132 -7.58 2.50 0.61
N MET A 133 -6.78 3.56 0.56
CA MET A 133 -6.00 3.95 -0.62
C MET A 133 -5.02 2.85 -1.03
N THR A 134 -4.23 2.33 -0.07
CA THR A 134 -3.29 1.22 -0.33
C THR A 134 -4.02 -0.04 -0.83
N MET A 135 -5.18 -0.37 -0.26
CA MET A 135 -6.01 -1.48 -0.73
C MET A 135 -6.41 -1.30 -2.21
N MET A 136 -6.86 -0.12 -2.58
CA MET A 136 -7.21 0.18 -3.99
C MET A 136 -6.00 0.09 -4.92
N ASP A 137 -4.82 0.53 -4.49
CA ASP A 137 -3.59 0.45 -5.29
C ASP A 137 -3.20 -1.01 -5.54
N VAL A 138 -3.32 -1.89 -4.54
CA VAL A 138 -3.10 -3.34 -4.69
C VAL A 138 -4.10 -3.95 -5.67
N LEU A 139 -5.37 -3.56 -5.60
CA LEU A 139 -6.39 -4.04 -6.53
C LEU A 139 -6.11 -3.60 -7.98
N VAL A 140 -5.69 -2.34 -8.18
CA VAL A 140 -5.30 -1.83 -9.52
C VAL A 140 -4.10 -2.60 -10.07
N GLU A 141 -3.08 -2.85 -9.25
CA GLU A 141 -1.90 -3.63 -9.67
C GLU A 141 -2.30 -5.06 -10.05
N THR A 142 -3.18 -5.69 -9.27
CA THR A 142 -3.67 -7.05 -9.52
C THR A 142 -4.47 -7.13 -10.82
N ASP A 143 -5.40 -6.21 -11.03
CA ASP A 143 -6.25 -6.17 -12.22
C ASP A 143 -5.41 -5.94 -13.48
N ASN A 144 -4.46 -5.02 -13.42
CA ASN A 144 -3.55 -4.76 -14.53
C ASN A 144 -2.72 -5.99 -14.89
N ALA A 145 -2.17 -6.70 -13.90
CA ALA A 145 -1.40 -7.93 -14.13
C ALA A 145 -2.29 -9.04 -14.70
N TYR A 146 -3.50 -9.21 -14.18
CA TYR A 146 -4.46 -10.23 -14.62
C TYR A 146 -4.86 -10.02 -16.09
N TRP A 147 -5.35 -8.82 -16.45
CA TRP A 147 -5.80 -8.54 -17.82
C TRP A 147 -4.64 -8.51 -18.81
N THR A 148 -3.44 -8.07 -18.39
CA THR A 148 -2.24 -8.12 -19.23
C THR A 148 -1.85 -9.55 -19.54
N LEU A 149 -1.90 -10.48 -18.58
CA LEU A 149 -1.61 -11.89 -18.81
C LEU A 149 -2.60 -12.51 -19.80
N ILE A 150 -3.90 -12.21 -19.68
CA ILE A 150 -4.93 -12.66 -20.65
C ILE A 150 -4.61 -12.13 -22.05
N ALA A 151 -4.29 -10.83 -22.16
CA ALA A 151 -3.96 -10.23 -23.44
C ALA A 151 -2.74 -10.88 -24.12
N VAL A 152 -1.69 -11.15 -23.36
CA VAL A 152 -0.48 -11.80 -23.88
C VAL A 152 -0.77 -13.23 -24.30
N ARG A 153 -1.57 -13.99 -23.54
CA ARG A 153 -2.01 -15.34 -23.92
C ARG A 153 -2.81 -15.34 -25.21
N GLN A 154 -3.73 -14.40 -25.37
CA GLN A 154 -4.48 -14.26 -26.64
C GLN A 154 -3.56 -13.90 -27.82
N LYS A 155 -2.53 -13.08 -27.58
CA LYS A 155 -1.50 -12.79 -28.61
C LYS A 155 -0.65 -14.00 -28.94
N VAL A 156 -0.28 -14.82 -27.98
CA VAL A 156 0.43 -16.09 -28.20
C VAL A 156 -0.43 -17.04 -29.03
N ALA A 157 -1.69 -17.25 -28.65
CA ALA A 157 -2.61 -18.11 -29.40
C ALA A 157 -2.84 -17.62 -30.85
N MET A 158 -2.95 -16.30 -31.05
CA MET A 158 -3.04 -15.70 -32.38
C MET A 158 -1.77 -15.99 -33.21
N LEU A 159 -0.57 -15.84 -32.60
CA LEU A 159 0.70 -16.10 -33.30
C LEU A 159 0.90 -17.59 -33.58
N GLU A 160 0.42 -18.49 -32.75
CA GLU A 160 0.44 -19.94 -32.98
C GLU A 160 -0.42 -20.31 -34.22
N SER A 161 -1.66 -19.80 -34.27
CA SER A 161 -2.52 -19.99 -35.44
C SER A 161 -1.90 -19.39 -36.71
N TYR A 162 -1.30 -18.21 -36.59
CA TYR A 162 -0.61 -17.58 -37.76
C TYR A 162 0.61 -18.34 -38.17
N LYS A 163 1.39 -18.92 -37.26
CA LYS A 163 2.52 -19.79 -37.56
C LYS A 163 2.08 -21.02 -38.35
N GLU A 164 1.01 -21.70 -37.96
CA GLU A 164 0.49 -22.87 -38.68
C GLU A 164 0.10 -22.53 -40.12
N GLN A 165 -0.56 -21.39 -40.34
CA GLN A 165 -0.91 -20.89 -41.66
C GLN A 165 0.33 -20.61 -42.49
N MET A 166 1.37 -19.99 -41.89
CA MET A 166 2.61 -19.66 -42.58
C MET A 166 3.46 -20.91 -42.89
N ASP A 167 3.50 -21.89 -41.97
CA ASP A 167 4.20 -23.18 -42.25
C ASP A 167 3.55 -23.92 -43.43
N SER A 168 2.21 -23.87 -43.53
CA SER A 168 1.46 -24.43 -44.67
C SER A 168 1.76 -23.68 -45.96
N LEU A 169 1.73 -22.34 -45.92
CA LEU A 169 2.07 -21.51 -47.10
C LEU A 169 3.51 -21.73 -47.57
N PHE A 170 4.48 -21.77 -46.63
CA PHE A 170 5.88 -22.04 -46.95
C PHE A 170 6.03 -23.40 -47.64
N ALA A 171 5.38 -24.45 -47.16
CA ALA A 171 5.42 -25.78 -47.78
C ALA A 171 4.83 -25.75 -49.20
N GLN A 172 3.73 -25.05 -49.44
CA GLN A 172 3.13 -24.89 -50.77
C GLN A 172 4.06 -24.15 -51.73
N VAL A 173 4.64 -23.01 -51.31
CA VAL A 173 5.56 -22.22 -52.13
C VAL A 173 6.81 -23.04 -52.46
N LYS A 174 7.37 -23.78 -51.51
CA LYS A 174 8.54 -24.65 -51.71
C LYS A 174 8.27 -25.72 -52.76
N THR A 175 7.14 -26.40 -52.63
CA THR A 175 6.73 -27.43 -53.63
C THR A 175 6.53 -26.84 -55.04
N ALA A 176 5.93 -25.64 -55.12
CA ALA A 176 5.74 -24.94 -56.40
C ALA A 176 7.09 -24.56 -57.05
N VAL A 177 8.06 -24.08 -56.28
CA VAL A 177 9.42 -23.76 -56.79
C VAL A 177 10.16 -25.01 -57.21
N GLU A 178 10.09 -26.11 -56.43
CA GLU A 178 10.69 -27.40 -56.81
C GLU A 178 10.10 -28.00 -58.10
N ALA A 179 8.80 -27.73 -58.33
CA ALA A 179 8.11 -28.11 -59.57
C ALA A 179 8.36 -27.15 -60.77
N GLY A 180 9.14 -26.07 -60.55
CA GLY A 180 9.38 -25.05 -61.59
C GLY A 180 8.22 -24.12 -61.86
N LEU A 181 7.20 -24.10 -60.98
CA LEU A 181 5.98 -23.26 -61.08
C LEU A 181 6.07 -21.97 -60.26
N GLY A 182 7.13 -21.79 -59.49
CA GLY A 182 7.37 -20.62 -58.64
C GLY A 182 8.78 -20.08 -58.80
N THR A 183 9.07 -18.90 -58.21
CA THR A 183 10.37 -18.25 -58.25
C THR A 183 11.11 -18.43 -56.90
N GLU A 184 12.44 -18.50 -56.95
CA GLU A 184 13.30 -18.53 -55.77
C GLU A 184 13.04 -17.31 -54.84
N ASN A 185 12.73 -16.15 -55.43
CA ASN A 185 12.37 -14.94 -54.67
C ASN A 185 11.11 -15.11 -53.85
N GLU A 186 10.12 -15.83 -54.32
CA GLU A 186 8.90 -16.15 -53.56
C GLU A 186 9.21 -17.07 -52.37
N LEU A 187 10.07 -18.07 -52.56
CA LEU A 187 10.50 -18.96 -51.49
C LEU A 187 11.24 -18.17 -50.40
N LEU A 188 12.19 -17.31 -50.76
CA LEU A 188 12.94 -16.48 -49.83
C LEU A 188 12.02 -15.53 -49.03
N ARG A 189 10.99 -14.96 -49.69
CA ARG A 189 9.98 -14.12 -49.00
C ARG A 189 9.13 -14.89 -47.98
N ALA A 190 8.68 -16.10 -48.37
CA ALA A 190 7.93 -16.95 -47.44
C ALA A 190 8.81 -17.41 -46.27
N GLU A 191 10.07 -17.72 -46.50
CA GLU A 191 11.02 -18.08 -45.43
C GLU A 191 11.31 -16.91 -44.49
N ALA A 192 11.52 -15.70 -45.02
CA ALA A 192 11.71 -14.50 -44.23
C ALA A 192 10.49 -14.19 -43.33
N SER A 193 9.27 -14.29 -43.89
CA SER A 193 8.02 -14.10 -43.13
C SER A 193 7.85 -15.16 -42.05
N ARG A 194 8.19 -16.42 -42.34
CA ARG A 194 8.17 -17.52 -41.37
C ARG A 194 9.16 -17.25 -40.20
N SER A 195 10.36 -16.78 -40.52
CA SER A 195 11.39 -16.45 -39.53
C SER A 195 10.94 -15.30 -38.63
N ASP A 196 10.28 -14.27 -39.16
CA ASP A 196 9.71 -13.15 -38.39
C ASP A 196 8.66 -13.64 -37.41
N ILE A 197 7.78 -14.55 -37.82
CA ILE A 197 6.76 -15.11 -36.94
C ILE A 197 7.39 -15.90 -35.77
N LEU A 198 8.39 -16.73 -36.05
CA LEU A 198 9.10 -17.48 -35.00
C LEU A 198 9.75 -16.56 -34.00
N TYR A 199 10.37 -15.46 -34.47
CA TYR A 199 10.92 -14.43 -33.58
C TYR A 199 9.84 -13.76 -32.72
N GLN A 200 8.72 -13.35 -33.34
CA GLN A 200 7.61 -12.72 -32.60
C GLN A 200 6.97 -13.68 -31.57
N MET A 201 6.85 -14.95 -31.93
CA MET A 201 6.30 -15.97 -31.01
C MET A 201 7.22 -16.20 -29.82
N GLN A 202 8.52 -16.30 -30.02
CA GLN A 202 9.46 -16.45 -28.91
C GLN A 202 9.42 -15.26 -27.98
N LYS A 203 9.34 -14.03 -28.53
CA LYS A 203 9.17 -12.80 -27.75
C LYS A 203 7.86 -12.79 -26.97
N ALA A 204 6.76 -13.23 -27.58
CA ALA A 204 5.44 -13.28 -26.93
C ALA A 204 5.41 -14.32 -25.79
N LYS A 205 5.99 -15.51 -25.99
CA LYS A 205 6.10 -16.55 -24.94
C LYS A 205 6.95 -16.09 -23.76
N ASN A 206 8.08 -15.44 -24.01
CA ASN A 206 8.87 -14.83 -22.92
C ASN A 206 8.08 -13.75 -22.20
N GLY A 207 7.27 -12.95 -22.92
CA GLY A 207 6.37 -11.95 -22.32
C GLY A 207 5.28 -12.60 -21.46
N GLU A 208 4.71 -13.72 -21.89
CA GLU A 208 3.73 -14.48 -21.11
C GLU A 208 4.32 -14.97 -19.79
N ASP A 209 5.52 -15.57 -19.84
CA ASP A 209 6.21 -16.03 -18.64
C ASP A 209 6.46 -14.90 -17.64
N LEU A 210 6.92 -13.73 -18.12
CA LEU A 210 7.13 -12.56 -17.26
C LEU A 210 5.83 -12.04 -16.65
N CYS A 211 4.73 -11.99 -17.40
CA CYS A 211 3.42 -11.59 -16.90
C CYS A 211 2.89 -12.60 -15.87
N ARG A 212 3.06 -13.91 -16.12
CA ARG A 212 2.72 -14.98 -15.19
C ARG A 212 3.50 -14.84 -13.87
N MET A 213 4.82 -14.67 -13.94
CA MET A 213 5.67 -14.44 -12.77
C MET A 213 5.25 -13.19 -12.00
N SER A 214 4.88 -12.11 -12.70
CA SER A 214 4.38 -10.88 -12.08
C SER A 214 3.08 -11.11 -11.31
N LEU A 215 2.13 -11.84 -11.89
CA LEU A 215 0.88 -12.18 -11.21
C LEU A 215 1.13 -13.12 -10.02
N CYS A 216 2.02 -14.12 -10.14
CA CYS A 216 2.44 -14.98 -9.02
C CYS A 216 3.01 -14.14 -7.87
N ARG A 217 3.90 -13.17 -8.16
CA ARG A 217 4.45 -12.26 -7.15
C ARG A 217 3.36 -11.49 -6.41
N ILE A 218 2.40 -10.92 -7.14
CA ILE A 218 1.30 -10.12 -6.56
C ILE A 218 0.38 -10.99 -5.70
N THR A 219 0.11 -12.23 -6.12
CA THR A 219 -0.75 -13.18 -5.40
C THR A 219 -0.03 -14.00 -4.32
N GLY A 220 1.30 -13.84 -4.19
CA GLY A 220 2.11 -14.58 -3.21
C GLY A 220 2.34 -16.04 -3.58
N LEU A 221 2.16 -16.40 -4.85
CA LEU A 221 2.44 -17.74 -5.35
C LEU A 221 3.90 -17.87 -5.78
N ASP A 222 4.40 -19.11 -5.82
CA ASP A 222 5.73 -19.37 -6.36
C ASP A 222 5.79 -19.01 -7.85
N SER A 223 6.89 -18.41 -8.29
CA SER A 223 7.10 -17.97 -9.67
C SER A 223 7.11 -19.12 -10.70
N SER A 224 7.31 -20.36 -10.26
CA SER A 224 7.26 -21.57 -11.08
C SER A 224 5.85 -22.14 -11.24
N THR A 225 4.84 -21.59 -10.53
CA THR A 225 3.47 -22.11 -10.56
C THR A 225 2.83 -21.87 -11.93
N GLU A 226 2.29 -22.94 -12.51
CA GLU A 226 1.47 -22.84 -13.71
C GLU A 226 0.07 -22.33 -13.35
N LEU A 227 -0.35 -21.24 -14.00
CA LEU A 227 -1.62 -20.59 -13.76
C LEU A 227 -2.59 -20.85 -14.92
N GLU A 228 -3.78 -21.33 -14.59
CA GLU A 228 -4.92 -21.35 -15.52
C GLU A 228 -5.91 -20.24 -15.12
N LEU A 229 -6.14 -19.26 -16.00
CA LEU A 229 -7.10 -18.20 -15.73
C LEU A 229 -8.51 -18.61 -16.19
N THR A 230 -9.51 -18.27 -15.39
CA THR A 230 -10.91 -18.60 -15.70
C THR A 230 -11.39 -17.85 -16.94
N ASP A 231 -10.91 -16.61 -17.10
CA ASP A 231 -11.25 -15.77 -18.23
C ASP A 231 -10.24 -16.01 -19.36
N THR A 232 -10.68 -16.66 -20.43
CA THR A 232 -9.88 -16.87 -21.66
C THR A 232 -10.15 -15.79 -22.70
N THR A 233 -11.31 -15.13 -22.62
CA THR A 233 -11.76 -14.06 -23.52
C THR A 233 -12.21 -12.85 -22.73
N ILE A 234 -11.96 -11.65 -23.29
CA ILE A 234 -12.32 -10.39 -22.66
C ILE A 234 -13.71 -9.98 -23.14
N TYR A 235 -14.71 -10.10 -22.28
CA TYR A 235 -16.06 -9.62 -22.56
C TYR A 235 -16.19 -8.15 -22.16
N VAL A 236 -16.72 -7.35 -23.07
CA VAL A 236 -16.97 -5.92 -22.87
C VAL A 236 -18.47 -5.66 -23.04
N LYS A 237 -19.03 -4.90 -22.11
CA LYS A 237 -20.41 -4.39 -22.20
C LYS A 237 -20.40 -2.92 -22.52
N GLU A 238 -21.46 -2.44 -23.17
CA GLU A 238 -21.68 -1.02 -23.37
C GLU A 238 -21.76 -0.31 -22.02
N PRO A 239 -21.00 0.79 -21.82
CA PRO A 239 -21.06 1.56 -20.57
C PRO A 239 -22.40 2.28 -20.47
N GLY A 240 -23.07 2.13 -19.32
CA GLY A 240 -24.27 2.90 -18.97
C GLY A 240 -23.96 4.36 -18.63
N LEU A 241 -24.92 5.05 -18.01
CA LEU A 241 -24.70 6.42 -17.51
C LEU A 241 -23.80 6.39 -16.28
N LEU A 242 -22.58 6.90 -16.42
CA LEU A 242 -21.57 6.97 -15.39
C LEU A 242 -21.39 8.42 -14.91
N THR A 243 -20.97 8.61 -13.65
CA THR A 243 -20.76 9.91 -13.03
C THR A 243 -19.34 10.06 -12.50
N ALA A 244 -18.76 11.24 -12.62
CA ALA A 244 -17.43 11.54 -12.09
C ALA A 244 -17.54 12.20 -10.70
N ASP A 245 -18.01 11.43 -9.69
CA ASP A 245 -18.10 11.90 -8.30
C ASP A 245 -16.88 11.44 -7.49
N ILE A 246 -16.21 12.40 -6.82
CA ILE A 246 -15.00 12.16 -6.02
C ILE A 246 -15.27 12.07 -4.51
N ASN A 247 -16.53 12.20 -4.05
CA ASN A 247 -16.85 12.32 -2.62
C ASN A 247 -16.47 11.08 -1.81
N GLU A 248 -16.47 9.90 -2.42
CA GLU A 248 -16.09 8.64 -1.79
C GLU A 248 -14.60 8.33 -1.91
N ARG A 249 -13.84 9.18 -2.60
CA ARG A 249 -12.41 8.98 -2.85
C ARG A 249 -11.60 9.12 -1.55
N PRO A 250 -10.76 8.12 -1.19
CA PRO A 250 -9.97 8.16 0.06
C PRO A 250 -9.05 9.38 0.14
N GLU A 251 -8.39 9.76 -0.96
CA GLU A 251 -7.49 10.92 -1.01
C GLU A 251 -8.22 12.23 -0.71
N PHE A 252 -9.47 12.36 -1.18
CA PHE A 252 -10.29 13.53 -0.91
C PHE A 252 -10.69 13.62 0.57
N ASN A 253 -11.09 12.49 1.17
CA ASN A 253 -11.41 12.40 2.59
C ASN A 253 -10.18 12.66 3.47
N LEU A 254 -9.00 12.13 3.08
CA LEU A 254 -7.74 12.37 3.76
C LEU A 254 -7.43 13.88 3.82
N LEU A 255 -7.55 14.61 2.71
CA LEU A 255 -7.34 16.05 2.67
C LEU A 255 -8.35 16.83 3.51
N LYS A 256 -9.63 16.42 3.52
CA LYS A 256 -10.63 16.98 4.45
C LYS A 256 -10.23 16.78 5.91
N HIS A 257 -9.77 15.60 6.29
CA HIS A 257 -9.27 15.34 7.64
C HIS A 257 -8.04 16.18 7.95
N GLN A 258 -7.13 16.38 6.99
CA GLN A 258 -5.94 17.23 7.17
C GLN A 258 -6.32 18.69 7.43
N VAL A 259 -7.31 19.24 6.76
CA VAL A 259 -7.87 20.58 7.05
C VAL A 259 -8.40 20.62 8.50
N ASN A 260 -9.14 19.60 8.93
CA ASN A 260 -9.64 19.51 10.31
C ASN A 260 -8.48 19.41 11.34
N VAL A 261 -7.38 18.72 11.01
CA VAL A 261 -6.18 18.65 11.85
C VAL A 261 -5.60 20.04 12.05
N THR A 262 -5.38 20.79 10.98
CA THR A 262 -4.83 22.15 11.07
C THR A 262 -5.77 23.11 11.81
N GLN A 263 -7.09 22.93 11.69
CA GLN A 263 -8.07 23.67 12.49
C GLN A 263 -7.94 23.38 14.00
N GLN A 264 -7.74 22.09 14.39
CA GLN A 264 -7.50 21.73 15.78
C GLN A 264 -6.13 22.24 16.27
N GLN A 265 -5.12 22.34 15.40
CA GLN A 265 -3.82 22.92 15.77
C GLN A 265 -3.91 24.41 16.14
N ILE A 266 -4.86 25.17 15.55
CA ILE A 266 -5.15 26.53 16.01
C ILE A 266 -5.61 26.51 17.47
N GLN A 267 -6.49 25.57 17.87
CA GLN A 267 -6.97 25.44 19.24
C GLN A 267 -5.83 25.02 20.18
N MET A 268 -4.95 24.11 19.74
CA MET A 268 -3.76 23.71 20.48
C MET A 268 -2.83 24.92 20.77
N SER A 269 -2.59 25.75 19.76
CA SER A 269 -1.79 26.97 19.90
C SER A 269 -2.45 28.03 20.80
N ARG A 270 -3.79 28.12 20.80
CA ARG A 270 -4.54 28.99 21.74
C ARG A 270 -4.44 28.51 23.17
N ALA A 271 -4.41 27.19 23.38
CA ALA A 271 -4.30 26.60 24.71
C ALA A 271 -2.98 26.95 25.41
N ASP A 272 -1.92 27.31 24.67
CA ASP A 272 -0.66 27.81 25.24
C ASP A 272 -0.80 29.15 25.98
N MET A 273 -1.85 29.92 25.70
CA MET A 273 -2.15 31.20 26.34
C MET A 273 -3.08 31.06 27.57
N LEU A 274 -3.61 29.88 27.81
CA LEU A 274 -4.58 29.62 28.90
C LEU A 274 -3.88 29.07 30.15
N PRO A 275 -4.44 29.27 31.33
CA PRO A 275 -3.91 28.69 32.56
C PRO A 275 -3.80 27.16 32.48
N THR A 276 -2.85 26.60 33.24
CA THR A 276 -2.80 25.15 33.49
C THR A 276 -2.90 24.92 35.00
N ILE A 277 -3.73 23.97 35.40
CA ILE A 277 -3.99 23.60 36.79
C ILE A 277 -3.70 22.10 36.93
N GLY A 278 -2.82 21.76 37.88
CA GLY A 278 -2.45 20.38 38.18
C GLY A 278 -2.42 20.12 39.68
N LEU A 279 -2.79 18.93 40.07
CA LEU A 279 -2.63 18.39 41.40
C LEU A 279 -1.41 17.46 41.40
N VAL A 280 -0.51 17.70 42.36
CA VAL A 280 0.63 16.82 42.62
C VAL A 280 0.52 16.34 44.05
N ALA A 281 0.53 15.04 44.26
CA ALA A 281 0.60 14.44 45.59
C ALA A 281 1.78 13.47 45.61
N GLY A 282 2.55 13.47 46.69
CA GLY A 282 3.71 12.59 46.76
C GLY A 282 4.09 12.29 48.19
N TYR A 283 4.82 11.18 48.32
CA TYR A 283 5.52 10.81 49.55
C TYR A 283 6.97 10.50 49.20
N THR A 284 7.89 11.22 49.89
CA THR A 284 9.32 11.05 49.67
C THR A 284 9.96 10.70 51.01
N TYR A 285 10.72 9.61 51.01
CA TYR A 285 11.56 9.21 52.15
C TYR A 285 13.02 9.59 51.83
N TYR A 286 13.66 10.25 52.79
CA TYR A 286 15.05 10.69 52.70
C TYR A 286 15.87 10.24 53.90
N GLY A 287 17.19 10.09 53.76
CA GLY A 287 18.09 9.72 54.84
C GLY A 287 19.53 9.98 54.57
N ASN A 288 20.32 9.73 55.61
CA ASN A 288 21.78 9.96 55.65
C ASN A 288 22.18 11.43 55.42
N ILE A 289 21.37 12.36 55.91
CA ILE A 289 21.74 13.79 56.06
C ILE A 289 22.21 14.00 57.48
N LYS A 290 23.47 14.39 57.69
CA LYS A 290 24.04 14.57 59.04
C LYS A 290 24.44 16.02 59.27
N LEU A 291 23.97 16.55 60.37
CA LEU A 291 24.35 17.86 60.88
C LEU A 291 25.30 17.66 62.09
N ASN A 292 26.54 18.02 61.92
CA ASN A 292 27.53 17.98 62.99
C ASN A 292 27.74 19.39 63.55
N SER A 293 27.71 19.55 64.86
CA SER A 293 27.94 20.81 65.56
C SER A 293 28.71 20.57 66.85
N LEU A 294 29.27 21.64 67.40
CA LEU A 294 29.80 21.66 68.77
C LEU A 294 28.78 22.33 69.67
N VAL A 295 28.37 21.63 70.71
CA VAL A 295 27.35 22.13 71.67
C VAL A 295 28.05 22.26 73.04
N ASP A 296 27.82 23.36 73.75
CA ASP A 296 28.31 23.53 75.13
C ASP A 296 27.54 22.61 76.10
N ALA A 297 28.27 21.79 76.84
CA ALA A 297 27.70 20.84 77.80
C ALA A 297 27.21 21.53 79.10
N GLY A 298 27.22 22.91 79.19
CA GLY A 298 26.78 23.67 80.35
C GLY A 298 27.91 23.98 81.39
N ASN A 299 29.13 23.57 81.07
CA ASN A 299 30.31 23.80 81.91
C ASN A 299 31.49 24.43 81.15
N GLY A 300 31.21 25.02 79.96
CA GLY A 300 32.24 25.61 79.08
C GLY A 300 33.02 24.56 78.22
N THR A 301 32.66 23.28 78.31
CA THR A 301 33.25 22.23 77.50
C THR A 301 32.36 21.98 76.23
N MET A 302 32.96 22.19 75.05
CA MET A 302 32.31 21.90 73.76
C MET A 302 32.32 20.41 73.46
N MET A 303 31.20 19.84 73.31
CA MET A 303 31.02 18.43 72.93
C MET A 303 30.53 18.32 71.47
N PRO A 304 31.10 17.35 70.69
CA PRO A 304 30.61 17.10 69.34
C PRO A 304 29.18 16.51 69.40
N TYR A 305 28.22 17.14 68.68
CA TYR A 305 26.89 16.69 68.52
C TYR A 305 26.65 16.38 67.04
N SER A 306 26.08 15.19 66.73
CA SER A 306 25.72 14.80 65.40
C SER A 306 24.28 14.38 65.35
N GLN A 307 23.47 15.03 64.53
CA GLN A 307 22.09 14.69 64.30
C GLN A 307 21.92 14.16 62.87
N GLU A 308 21.39 12.98 62.77
CA GLU A 308 21.02 12.38 61.47
C GLU A 308 19.55 12.65 61.16
N PHE A 309 19.32 13.23 60.00
CA PHE A 309 17.97 13.45 59.50
C PHE A 309 17.59 12.28 58.60
N ARG A 310 16.56 11.54 59.00
CA ARG A 310 16.02 10.39 58.31
C ARG A 310 14.51 10.38 58.58
N ASP A 311 13.73 10.72 57.53
CA ASP A 311 12.27 10.80 57.69
C ASP A 311 11.54 10.70 56.38
N GLY A 312 10.22 10.60 56.41
CA GLY A 312 9.33 10.62 55.29
C GLY A 312 8.45 11.87 55.28
N LEU A 313 8.33 12.51 54.14
CA LEU A 313 7.49 13.69 53.95
C LEU A 313 6.43 13.40 52.90
N GLY A 314 5.15 13.49 53.28
CA GLY A 314 3.99 13.50 52.38
C GLY A 314 3.53 14.94 52.11
N ALA A 315 3.30 15.24 50.82
CA ALA A 315 2.80 16.57 50.41
C ALA A 315 1.71 16.45 49.33
N VAL A 316 0.73 17.34 49.40
CA VAL A 316 -0.28 17.55 48.34
C VAL A 316 -0.20 19.01 47.91
N MET A 317 0.00 19.24 46.60
CA MET A 317 0.19 20.57 46.06
C MET A 317 -0.75 20.81 44.87
N LEU A 318 -1.46 21.92 44.90
CA LEU A 318 -2.21 22.45 43.77
C LEU A 318 -1.32 23.47 43.04
N SER A 319 -0.96 23.16 41.80
CA SER A 319 -0.14 24.06 40.99
C SER A 319 -1.02 24.76 39.96
N VAL A 320 -0.95 26.10 39.94
CA VAL A 320 -1.62 26.94 38.92
C VAL A 320 -0.53 27.72 38.20
N LYS A 321 -0.38 27.50 36.87
CA LYS A 321 0.54 28.22 36.04
C LYS A 321 -0.22 29.06 35.03
N ILE A 322 -0.04 30.37 35.06
CA ILE A 322 -0.68 31.34 34.16
C ILE A 322 0.41 32.02 33.33
N PRO A 323 0.46 31.81 32.01
CA PRO A 323 1.41 32.54 31.15
C PRO A 323 0.91 34.01 31.03
N ILE A 324 1.66 34.94 31.62
CA ILE A 324 1.26 36.38 31.62
C ILE A 324 1.84 37.10 30.39
N PHE A 325 3.11 36.90 30.08
CA PHE A 325 3.77 37.61 28.99
C PHE A 325 4.93 36.80 28.37
N GLU A 326 4.88 36.61 27.06
CA GLU A 326 5.90 35.88 26.28
C GLU A 326 6.33 36.68 25.04
N TRP A 327 6.44 37.98 25.12
CA TRP A 327 6.90 38.86 24.04
C TRP A 327 6.11 38.66 22.71
N GLY A 328 4.85 38.30 22.81
CA GLY A 328 3.97 38.05 21.67
C GLY A 328 4.21 36.72 20.94
N ALA A 329 5.04 35.83 21.46
CA ALA A 329 5.38 34.55 20.86
C ALA A 329 4.13 33.69 20.62
N ASN A 330 3.24 33.55 21.61
CA ASN A 330 2.03 32.75 21.51
C ASN A 330 1.03 33.33 20.51
N LEU A 331 0.88 34.65 20.42
CA LEU A 331 0.07 35.30 19.38
C LEU A 331 0.58 34.99 17.98
N LYS A 332 1.92 35.00 17.79
CA LYS A 332 2.55 34.66 16.52
C LYS A 332 2.37 33.19 16.17
N LYS A 333 2.44 32.27 17.17
CA LYS A 333 2.12 30.84 16.97
C LYS A 333 0.69 30.65 16.48
N VAL A 334 -0.30 31.30 17.08
CA VAL A 334 -1.70 31.25 16.64
C VAL A 334 -1.84 31.82 15.21
N LYS A 335 -1.15 32.92 14.91
CA LYS A 335 -1.16 33.50 13.54
C LYS A 335 -0.55 32.54 12.54
N LYS A 336 0.56 31.88 12.88
CA LYS A 336 1.18 30.83 12.05
C LYS A 336 0.20 29.68 11.80
N ALA A 337 -0.39 29.11 12.86
CA ALA A 337 -1.35 28.02 12.73
C ALA A 337 -2.57 28.39 11.87
N LYS A 338 -3.03 29.64 11.88
CA LYS A 338 -4.08 30.14 10.97
C LYS A 338 -3.62 30.19 9.50
N LEU A 339 -2.36 30.50 9.25
CA LEU A 339 -1.81 30.46 7.89
C LEU A 339 -1.65 29.02 7.41
N ASP A 340 -1.22 28.10 8.29
CA ASP A 340 -1.15 26.66 7.99
C ASP A 340 -2.54 26.09 7.65
N PHE A 341 -3.58 26.51 8.37
CA PHE A 341 -4.97 26.16 8.06
C PHE A 341 -5.39 26.66 6.66
N LYS A 342 -5.13 27.93 6.33
CA LYS A 342 -5.42 28.47 5.01
C LYS A 342 -4.67 27.74 3.90
N ASN A 343 -3.41 27.38 4.14
CA ASN A 343 -2.63 26.57 3.20
C ASN A 343 -3.28 25.21 2.97
N ALA A 344 -3.75 24.54 4.03
CA ALA A 344 -4.45 23.25 3.92
C ALA A 344 -5.77 23.38 3.13
N GLU A 345 -6.53 24.48 3.32
CA GLU A 345 -7.74 24.75 2.52
C GLU A 345 -7.41 24.95 1.02
N LEU A 346 -6.34 25.69 0.71
CA LEU A 346 -5.87 25.87 -0.67
C LEU A 346 -5.39 24.56 -1.28
N GLU A 347 -4.72 23.74 -0.51
CA GLU A 347 -4.27 22.40 -0.95
C GLU A 347 -5.45 21.49 -1.24
N LEU A 348 -6.46 21.44 -0.36
CA LEU A 348 -7.71 20.71 -0.61
C LEU A 348 -8.38 21.21 -1.90
N SER A 349 -8.51 22.52 -2.08
CA SER A 349 -9.13 23.10 -3.29
C SER A 349 -8.36 22.75 -4.56
N ARG A 350 -7.01 22.83 -4.52
CA ARG A 350 -6.17 22.49 -5.67
C ARG A 350 -6.30 21.00 -6.02
N ASN A 351 -6.14 20.12 -5.03
CA ASN A 351 -6.18 18.68 -5.26
C ASN A 351 -7.59 18.22 -5.64
N SER A 352 -8.64 18.81 -5.09
CA SER A 352 -10.03 18.56 -5.50
C SER A 352 -10.25 18.79 -6.99
N ARG A 353 -9.70 19.91 -7.55
CA ARG A 353 -9.78 20.17 -8.99
C ARG A 353 -9.01 19.13 -9.81
N LEU A 354 -7.82 18.70 -9.35
CA LEU A 354 -7.05 17.67 -10.03
C LEU A 354 -7.76 16.31 -9.99
N MET A 355 -8.34 15.92 -8.85
CA MET A 355 -9.10 14.68 -8.72
C MET A 355 -10.37 14.68 -9.58
N ASN A 356 -11.07 15.83 -9.67
CA ASN A 356 -12.21 15.96 -10.58
C ASN A 356 -11.81 15.81 -12.05
N LEU A 357 -10.67 16.40 -12.45
CA LEU A 357 -10.13 16.22 -13.80
C LEU A 357 -9.77 14.77 -14.07
N GLU A 358 -9.13 14.08 -13.11
CA GLU A 358 -8.79 12.67 -13.21
C GLU A 358 -10.05 11.79 -13.35
N ALA A 359 -11.08 12.04 -12.53
CA ALA A 359 -12.34 11.30 -12.60
C ALA A 359 -13.06 11.52 -13.94
N GLN A 360 -13.07 12.77 -14.44
CA GLN A 360 -13.63 13.08 -15.77
C GLN A 360 -12.83 12.44 -16.90
N SER A 361 -11.49 12.43 -16.80
CA SER A 361 -10.62 11.76 -17.77
C SER A 361 -10.84 10.25 -17.75
N ALA A 362 -10.93 9.64 -16.58
CA ALA A 362 -11.20 8.21 -16.44
C ALA A 362 -12.57 7.84 -17.01
N LEU A 363 -13.59 8.67 -16.77
CA LEU A 363 -14.93 8.50 -17.35
C LEU A 363 -14.88 8.59 -18.88
N LYS A 364 -14.19 9.59 -19.43
CA LYS A 364 -14.03 9.75 -20.88
C LYS A 364 -13.31 8.54 -21.49
N ASN A 365 -12.25 8.05 -20.85
CA ASN A 365 -11.49 6.90 -21.32
C ASN A 365 -12.36 5.64 -21.45
N ILE A 366 -13.39 5.45 -20.61
CA ILE A 366 -14.33 4.34 -20.73
C ILE A 366 -15.14 4.47 -22.03
N TYR A 367 -15.73 5.63 -22.31
CA TYR A 367 -16.54 5.82 -23.53
C TYR A 367 -15.66 5.76 -24.78
N ASP A 368 -14.51 6.41 -24.78
CA ASP A 368 -13.59 6.38 -25.92
C ASP A 368 -13.04 4.95 -26.14
N GLY A 369 -12.71 4.22 -25.06
CA GLY A 369 -12.26 2.84 -25.11
C GLY A 369 -13.30 1.90 -25.71
N TYR A 370 -14.58 2.07 -25.36
CA TYR A 370 -15.65 1.28 -25.96
C TYR A 370 -15.78 1.55 -27.48
N GLN A 371 -15.71 2.81 -27.91
CA GLN A 371 -15.71 3.16 -29.34
C GLN A 371 -14.48 2.57 -30.08
N LEU A 372 -13.31 2.55 -29.45
CA LEU A 372 -12.13 1.92 -30.03
C LEU A 372 -12.31 0.42 -30.23
N ILE A 373 -12.97 -0.28 -29.30
CA ILE A 373 -13.30 -1.70 -29.46
C ILE A 373 -14.22 -1.91 -30.66
N GLN A 374 -15.31 -1.14 -30.78
CA GLN A 374 -16.22 -1.23 -31.92
C GLN A 374 -15.50 -1.01 -33.25
N THR A 375 -14.60 -0.02 -33.30
CA THR A 375 -13.80 0.27 -34.48
C THR A 375 -12.83 -0.88 -34.80
N ALA A 376 -12.18 -1.45 -33.78
CA ALA A 376 -11.26 -2.58 -33.94
C ALA A 376 -11.99 -3.86 -34.38
N GLU A 377 -13.22 -4.12 -33.90
CA GLU A 377 -14.06 -5.23 -34.34
C GLU A 377 -14.43 -5.12 -35.82
N ILE A 378 -14.83 -3.91 -36.27
CA ILE A 378 -15.10 -3.65 -37.69
C ILE A 378 -13.83 -3.85 -38.53
N GLY A 379 -12.69 -3.32 -38.07
CA GLY A 379 -11.41 -3.46 -38.75
C GLY A 379 -10.96 -4.93 -38.86
N LEU A 380 -11.14 -5.71 -37.79
CA LEU A 380 -10.83 -7.13 -37.79
C LEU A 380 -11.72 -7.88 -38.81
N LYS A 381 -13.03 -7.66 -38.80
CA LYS A 381 -13.97 -8.28 -39.72
C LYS A 381 -13.61 -7.98 -41.19
N GLN A 382 -13.18 -6.74 -41.49
CA GLN A 382 -12.73 -6.36 -42.85
C GLN A 382 -11.42 -7.05 -43.22
N ALA A 383 -10.46 -7.14 -42.29
CA ALA A 383 -9.18 -7.80 -42.52
C ALA A 383 -9.36 -9.32 -42.69
N GLU A 384 -10.25 -9.96 -41.94
CA GLU A 384 -10.60 -11.38 -42.07
C GLU A 384 -11.18 -11.68 -43.45
N GLU A 385 -12.11 -10.86 -43.92
CA GLU A 385 -12.70 -11.04 -45.24
C GLU A 385 -11.69 -10.79 -46.37
N ASN A 386 -10.86 -9.74 -46.27
CA ASN A 386 -9.77 -9.49 -47.24
C ASN A 386 -8.81 -10.65 -47.31
N LEU A 387 -8.39 -11.20 -46.16
CA LEU A 387 -7.51 -12.38 -46.10
C LEU A 387 -8.19 -13.58 -46.75
N ARG A 388 -9.45 -13.85 -46.46
CA ARG A 388 -10.21 -14.95 -47.04
C ARG A 388 -10.28 -14.85 -48.59
N VAL A 389 -10.59 -13.67 -49.10
CA VAL A 389 -10.72 -13.43 -50.57
C VAL A 389 -9.35 -13.51 -51.21
N THR A 390 -8.32 -12.92 -50.63
CA THR A 390 -6.94 -12.93 -51.20
C THR A 390 -6.36 -14.33 -51.18
N ASN A 391 -6.56 -15.12 -50.13
CA ASN A 391 -6.15 -16.51 -50.06
C ASN A 391 -6.80 -17.37 -51.15
N ASN A 392 -8.11 -17.20 -51.39
CA ASN A 392 -8.83 -17.88 -52.47
C ASN A 392 -8.27 -17.50 -53.86
N LYS A 393 -7.98 -16.21 -54.10
CA LYS A 393 -7.37 -15.75 -55.36
C LYS A 393 -5.97 -16.30 -55.55
N TYR A 394 -5.15 -16.35 -54.51
CA TYR A 394 -3.81 -16.93 -54.54
C TYR A 394 -3.84 -18.41 -54.92
N ASN A 395 -4.74 -19.19 -54.31
CA ASN A 395 -4.92 -20.63 -54.60
C ASN A 395 -5.32 -20.94 -56.06
N VAL A 396 -5.90 -19.96 -56.76
CA VAL A 396 -6.24 -20.08 -58.21
C VAL A 396 -5.32 -19.25 -59.09
N SER A 397 -4.16 -18.83 -58.56
CA SER A 397 -3.10 -18.04 -59.27
C SER A 397 -3.60 -16.68 -59.77
N MET A 398 -4.64 -16.07 -59.13
CA MET A 398 -5.20 -14.76 -59.47
C MET A 398 -4.69 -13.63 -58.51
N ALA A 399 -3.83 -13.93 -57.55
CA ALA A 399 -3.15 -12.98 -56.70
C ALA A 399 -1.67 -13.38 -56.51
N LEU A 400 -0.85 -12.42 -56.19
CA LEU A 400 0.58 -12.65 -55.93
C LEU A 400 0.78 -13.11 -54.45
N LEU A 401 1.90 -13.79 -54.20
CA LEU A 401 2.30 -14.15 -52.82
C LEU A 401 2.42 -12.90 -51.93
N THR A 402 2.92 -11.79 -52.49
CA THR A 402 3.01 -10.50 -51.77
C THR A 402 1.64 -10.01 -51.27
N ASP A 403 0.61 -10.12 -52.09
CA ASP A 403 -0.75 -9.69 -51.75
C ASP A 403 -1.30 -10.54 -50.59
N LEU A 404 -1.00 -11.86 -50.57
CA LEU A 404 -1.42 -12.76 -49.50
C LEU A 404 -0.66 -12.46 -48.20
N LEU A 405 0.67 -12.25 -48.26
CA LEU A 405 1.47 -11.89 -47.10
C LEU A 405 1.02 -10.53 -46.49
N ASP A 406 0.68 -9.56 -47.34
CA ASP A 406 0.15 -8.26 -46.88
C ASP A 406 -1.23 -8.40 -46.21
N ALA A 407 -2.14 -9.20 -46.80
CA ALA A 407 -3.46 -9.47 -46.20
C ALA A 407 -3.32 -10.19 -44.83
N GLN A 408 -2.40 -11.14 -44.74
CA GLN A 408 -2.08 -11.84 -43.49
C GLN A 408 -1.52 -10.86 -42.42
N SER A 409 -0.62 -9.94 -42.81
CA SER A 409 -0.05 -8.93 -41.93
C SER A 409 -1.15 -7.97 -41.41
N GLN A 410 -2.05 -7.53 -42.29
CA GLN A 410 -3.20 -6.68 -41.92
C GLN A 410 -4.14 -7.37 -40.94
N TRP A 411 -4.45 -8.65 -41.17
CA TRP A 411 -5.26 -9.45 -40.25
C TRP A 411 -4.60 -9.56 -38.87
N LYS A 412 -3.30 -9.92 -38.81
CA LYS A 412 -2.53 -9.99 -37.57
C LYS A 412 -2.58 -8.66 -36.79
N GLN A 413 -2.37 -7.54 -37.50
CA GLN A 413 -2.42 -6.21 -36.89
C GLN A 413 -3.82 -5.89 -36.35
N ALA A 414 -4.88 -6.14 -37.14
CA ALA A 414 -6.26 -5.89 -36.73
C ALA A 414 -6.66 -6.74 -35.50
N LYS A 415 -6.26 -8.01 -35.46
CA LYS A 415 -6.48 -8.90 -34.32
C LYS A 415 -5.74 -8.42 -33.06
N SER A 416 -4.47 -7.99 -33.22
CA SER A 416 -3.69 -7.42 -32.12
C SER A 416 -4.33 -6.14 -31.58
N ASN A 417 -4.82 -5.26 -32.46
CA ASN A 417 -5.48 -4.01 -32.07
C ASN A 417 -6.77 -4.29 -31.26
N LEU A 418 -7.55 -5.31 -31.63
CA LEU A 418 -8.74 -5.69 -30.88
C LEU A 418 -8.39 -6.21 -29.47
N ILE A 419 -7.40 -7.11 -29.36
CA ILE A 419 -6.92 -7.61 -28.06
C ILE A 419 -6.46 -6.45 -27.19
N GLU A 420 -5.72 -5.52 -27.75
CA GLU A 420 -5.21 -4.34 -27.03
C GLU A 420 -6.34 -3.42 -26.58
N ALA A 421 -7.32 -3.10 -27.46
CA ALA A 421 -8.46 -2.26 -27.14
C ALA A 421 -9.32 -2.86 -26.01
N GLN A 422 -9.61 -4.17 -26.07
CA GLN A 422 -10.36 -4.88 -25.04
C GLN A 422 -9.65 -4.89 -23.70
N THR A 423 -8.33 -5.13 -23.70
CA THR A 423 -7.52 -5.13 -22.49
C THR A 423 -7.46 -3.75 -21.87
N GLN A 424 -7.21 -2.72 -22.69
CA GLN A 424 -7.13 -1.34 -22.24
C GLN A 424 -8.46 -0.86 -21.65
N TYR A 425 -9.58 -1.31 -22.21
CA TYR A 425 -10.91 -1.02 -21.68
C TYR A 425 -11.08 -1.58 -20.25
N LYS A 426 -10.66 -2.82 -19.99
CA LYS A 426 -10.71 -3.42 -18.65
C LYS A 426 -9.84 -2.64 -17.63
N ILE A 427 -8.69 -2.18 -18.07
CA ILE A 427 -7.83 -1.30 -17.27
C ILE A 427 -8.52 0.05 -17.01
N TYR A 428 -9.24 0.60 -17.99
CA TYR A 428 -10.01 1.82 -17.81
C TYR A 428 -11.17 1.64 -16.82
N GLU A 429 -11.88 0.49 -16.83
CA GLU A 429 -12.91 0.18 -15.84
C GLU A 429 -12.35 0.21 -14.41
N THR A 430 -11.22 -0.44 -14.18
CA THR A 430 -10.54 -0.45 -12.85
C THR A 430 -10.10 0.95 -12.44
N ASN A 431 -9.46 1.70 -13.34
CA ASN A 431 -8.98 3.06 -13.07
C ASN A 431 -10.14 4.03 -12.81
N TYR A 432 -11.27 3.88 -13.48
CA TYR A 432 -12.46 4.67 -13.21
C TYR A 432 -13.01 4.40 -11.81
N LEU A 433 -13.17 3.14 -11.41
CA LEU A 433 -13.62 2.78 -10.07
C LEU A 433 -12.68 3.32 -8.99
N ARG A 434 -11.36 3.28 -9.24
CA ARG A 434 -10.37 3.91 -8.35
C ARG A 434 -10.54 5.43 -8.29
N ALA A 435 -10.71 6.10 -9.42
CA ALA A 435 -10.83 7.55 -9.52
C ALA A 435 -12.07 8.11 -8.82
N ILE A 436 -13.15 7.34 -8.73
CA ILE A 436 -14.37 7.70 -7.98
C ILE A 436 -14.39 7.14 -6.55
N GLY A 437 -13.36 6.36 -6.15
CA GLY A 437 -13.27 5.78 -4.81
C GLY A 437 -14.16 4.58 -4.55
N LYS A 438 -14.65 3.89 -5.60
CA LYS A 438 -15.56 2.74 -5.51
C LYS A 438 -14.92 1.39 -5.86
N LEU A 439 -13.60 1.35 -6.00
CA LEU A 439 -12.90 0.09 -6.22
C LEU A 439 -12.88 -0.73 -4.92
N ASP A 440 -13.55 -1.88 -4.96
CA ASP A 440 -13.72 -2.81 -3.82
C ASP A 440 -13.26 -4.21 -4.26
N PRO A 441 -12.77 -5.08 -3.36
CA PRO A 441 -12.45 -6.48 -3.67
C PRO A 441 -13.59 -7.25 -4.36
N THR A 442 -14.84 -6.95 -3.97
CA THR A 442 -16.05 -7.56 -4.52
C THR A 442 -16.59 -6.85 -5.76
N SER A 443 -16.10 -5.65 -6.08
CA SER A 443 -16.48 -4.94 -7.29
C SER A 443 -15.94 -5.69 -8.50
N SER A 444 -16.68 -6.73 -8.91
CA SER A 444 -16.45 -7.38 -10.20
C SER A 444 -16.97 -6.46 -11.30
N PRO A 445 -16.19 -6.23 -12.35
CA PRO A 445 -16.69 -5.58 -13.57
C PRO A 445 -17.94 -6.27 -14.13
N ASN A 446 -18.12 -7.56 -13.79
CA ASN A 446 -19.28 -8.36 -14.18
C ASN A 446 -20.40 -8.43 -13.12
N ALA A 447 -20.14 -8.14 -11.83
CA ALA A 447 -21.15 -8.21 -10.76
C ALA A 447 -21.88 -6.88 -10.51
N ASN A 448 -21.40 -5.76 -11.04
CA ASN A 448 -22.08 -4.47 -10.98
C ASN A 448 -23.24 -4.35 -12.00
N ASN A 449 -24.04 -5.42 -12.14
CA ASN A 449 -25.35 -5.31 -12.78
C ASN A 449 -26.27 -4.26 -12.11
N ASN A 450 -25.94 -3.79 -10.90
CA ASN A 450 -26.75 -2.81 -10.16
C ASN A 450 -26.21 -1.37 -10.22
N LEU A 451 -24.98 -1.13 -10.70
CA LEU A 451 -24.48 0.24 -10.94
C LEU A 451 -24.80 0.74 -12.36
N PHE A 452 -25.12 -0.18 -13.26
CA PHE A 452 -25.50 0.09 -14.66
C PHE A 452 -27.02 -0.08 -14.92
N LEU A 453 -27.80 -0.44 -13.89
CA LEU A 453 -29.25 -0.59 -13.94
C LEU A 453 -29.89 0.27 -12.84
N THR A 454 -29.79 1.58 -12.94
CA THR A 454 -30.81 2.48 -12.37
C THR A 454 -31.49 3.13 -13.55
N GLU A 455 -32.79 2.84 -13.63
CA GLU A 455 -33.80 3.38 -14.54
C GLU A 455 -33.68 4.86 -14.83
#